data_a8ecb7aba392a1a5301e6184dba5a271
#
_entry.id   a8ecb7aba392a1a5301e6184dba5a271
#
_cell.length_a   1.000
_cell.length_b   1.000
_cell.length_c   1.000
_cell.angle_alpha   90.00
_cell.angle_beta   90.00
_cell.angle_gamma   90.00
#
_symmetry.space_group_name_H-M   'P 1'
#
loop_
_entity.id
_entity.type
_entity.pdbx_description
1 polymer ?
#
loop_
_entity_poly.entity_id
_entity_poly.type
_entity_poly.pdbx_seq_one_letter_code
_entity_poly.pdbx_strand_id
1 'polypeptide(L)'
;MSEFVTEVNDANFENEVLKSSQPVLVDFGADWCAPCRMLSPTVESVAEKYQGKAKIVKLNVDENINSSSNYGVKGIPTLILFRYGKEAERVVGVPSNAHDFISQMLDKHLP
;
A
#
# COMPACT_ATOMS: atom_id res chain seq x y z
N MET A 1 -1.64 -2.08 16.03
CA MET A 1 -0.60 -2.86 15.34
C MET A 1 -1.25 -3.95 14.51
N SER A 2 -0.89 -4.01 13.27
CA SER A 2 -1.51 -4.92 12.32
C SER A 2 -0.74 -6.24 12.27
N GLU A 3 -1.47 -7.34 12.22
CA GLU A 3 -0.87 -8.65 12.10
C GLU A 3 -0.46 -8.95 10.66
N PHE A 4 -1.21 -8.40 9.70
CA PHE A 4 -1.05 -8.74 8.29
C PHE A 4 -0.44 -7.62 7.46
N VAL A 5 -0.40 -6.40 7.99
CA VAL A 5 0.17 -5.23 7.32
C VAL A 5 1.41 -4.81 8.08
N THR A 6 2.57 -4.81 7.42
CA THR A 6 3.81 -4.37 8.06
C THR A 6 4.12 -2.95 7.62
N GLU A 7 4.89 -2.23 8.43
CA GLU A 7 5.35 -0.90 8.07
C GLU A 7 6.64 -0.97 7.29
N VAL A 8 6.77 -0.09 6.29
CA VAL A 8 8.02 0.12 5.57
C VAL A 8 8.42 1.59 5.72
N ASN A 9 9.69 1.86 5.47
CA ASN A 9 10.25 3.19 5.59
C ASN A 9 11.24 3.44 4.45
N ASP A 10 11.80 4.65 4.41
CA ASP A 10 12.74 5.02 3.34
C ASP A 10 13.95 4.08 3.31
N ALA A 11 14.40 3.61 4.46
CA ALA A 11 15.60 2.76 4.54
C ALA A 11 15.37 1.37 3.97
N ASN A 12 14.15 0.81 4.10
CA ASN A 12 13.89 -0.56 3.63
C ASN A 12 12.94 -0.63 2.42
N PHE A 13 12.54 0.50 1.86
CA PHE A 13 11.58 0.54 0.75
C PHE A 13 12.08 -0.28 -0.44
N GLU A 14 13.33 -0.12 -0.81
CA GLU A 14 13.88 -0.83 -1.95
C GLU A 14 13.82 -2.35 -1.74
N ASN A 15 14.27 -2.82 -0.60
CA ASN A 15 14.30 -4.27 -0.32
C ASN A 15 12.91 -4.85 -0.14
N GLU A 16 12.04 -4.15 0.59
CA GLU A 16 10.73 -4.67 0.96
C GLU A 16 9.70 -4.52 -0.16
N VAL A 17 9.83 -3.49 -0.98
CA VAL A 17 8.85 -3.18 -2.02
C VAL A 17 9.40 -3.46 -3.41
N LEU A 18 10.48 -2.80 -3.78
CA LEU A 18 10.96 -2.83 -5.16
C LEU A 18 11.59 -4.17 -5.54
N LYS A 19 12.24 -4.84 -4.59
CA LYS A 19 12.88 -6.13 -4.82
C LYS A 19 12.01 -7.32 -4.43
N SER A 20 10.76 -7.09 -4.06
CA SER A 20 9.88 -8.16 -3.67
C SER A 20 9.54 -9.06 -4.86
N SER A 21 9.49 -10.37 -4.62
CA SER A 21 9.05 -11.34 -5.63
C SER A 21 7.53 -11.40 -5.78
N GLN A 22 6.80 -10.83 -4.81
CA GLN A 22 5.35 -10.74 -4.84
C GLN A 22 4.93 -9.33 -5.23
N PRO A 23 3.71 -9.15 -5.77
CA PRO A 23 3.14 -7.81 -5.88
C PRO A 23 3.05 -7.18 -4.49
N VAL A 24 3.32 -5.88 -4.39
CA VAL A 24 3.30 -5.16 -3.12
C VAL A 24 2.37 -3.97 -3.23
N LEU A 25 1.37 -3.91 -2.38
CA LEU A 25 0.50 -2.75 -2.25
C LEU A 25 1.03 -1.89 -1.11
N VAL A 26 1.35 -0.63 -1.40
CA VAL A 26 1.82 0.32 -0.39
C VAL A 26 0.72 1.31 -0.09
N ASP A 27 0.32 1.38 1.18
CA ASP A 27 -0.66 2.34 1.69
C ASP A 27 0.12 3.54 2.25
N PHE A 28 0.19 4.62 1.48
CA PHE A 28 0.83 5.86 1.90
C PHE A 28 -0.20 6.67 2.71
N GLY A 29 0.11 6.93 3.97
CA GLY A 29 -0.81 7.63 4.84
C GLY A 29 -0.11 8.35 5.98
N ALA A 30 -0.90 8.83 6.95
CA ALA A 30 -0.39 9.51 8.13
C ALA A 30 -1.35 9.29 9.30
N ASP A 31 -0.83 9.39 10.52
CA ASP A 31 -1.64 9.12 11.72
C ASP A 31 -2.78 10.13 11.91
N TRP A 32 -2.55 11.38 11.49
CA TRP A 32 -3.55 12.45 11.64
C TRP A 32 -4.64 12.41 10.56
N CYS A 33 -4.50 11.55 9.58
CA CYS A 33 -5.38 11.53 8.40
C CYS A 33 -6.61 10.67 8.68
N ALA A 34 -7.77 11.29 8.83
CA ALA A 34 -9.01 10.57 9.11
C ALA A 34 -9.40 9.59 8.01
N PRO A 35 -9.36 9.96 6.72
CA PRO A 35 -9.65 8.98 5.64
C PRO A 35 -8.68 7.79 5.67
N CYS A 36 -7.42 8.01 6.02
CA CYS A 36 -6.45 6.92 6.14
C CYS A 36 -6.88 5.95 7.25
N ARG A 37 -7.30 6.48 8.38
CA ARG A 37 -7.77 5.63 9.49
C ARG A 37 -9.04 4.87 9.12
N MET A 38 -9.93 5.50 8.36
CA MET A 38 -11.15 4.85 7.90
C MET A 38 -10.86 3.68 6.95
N LEU A 39 -9.82 3.81 6.14
CA LEU A 39 -9.42 2.79 5.18
C LEU A 39 -8.69 1.62 5.85
N SER A 40 -8.08 1.85 7.00
CA SER A 40 -7.19 0.90 7.66
C SER A 40 -7.80 -0.49 7.90
N PRO A 41 -9.03 -0.61 8.40
CA PRO A 41 -9.63 -1.95 8.57
C PRO A 41 -9.81 -2.70 7.25
N THR A 42 -10.12 -1.98 6.17
CA THR A 42 -10.26 -2.58 4.85
C THR A 42 -8.92 -3.09 4.34
N VAL A 43 -7.87 -2.28 4.48
CA VAL A 43 -6.52 -2.68 4.09
C VAL A 43 -6.08 -3.91 4.86
N GLU A 44 -6.37 -3.95 6.16
CA GLU A 44 -6.05 -5.10 7.00
C GLU A 44 -6.78 -6.37 6.54
N SER A 45 -8.06 -6.24 6.20
CA SER A 45 -8.86 -7.36 5.72
C SER A 45 -8.34 -7.90 4.38
N VAL A 46 -7.96 -6.99 3.48
CA VAL A 46 -7.37 -7.38 2.20
C VAL A 46 -6.03 -8.07 2.43
N ALA A 47 -5.22 -7.55 3.34
CA ALA A 47 -3.91 -8.16 3.64
C ALA A 47 -4.08 -9.60 4.14
N GLU A 48 -5.05 -9.84 4.99
CA GLU A 48 -5.34 -11.18 5.48
C GLU A 48 -5.74 -12.11 4.33
N LYS A 49 -6.61 -11.63 3.45
CA LYS A 49 -7.11 -12.43 2.32
C LYS A 49 -5.99 -12.82 1.35
N TYR A 50 -5.01 -11.94 1.16
CA TYR A 50 -3.96 -12.15 0.16
C TYR A 50 -2.65 -12.66 0.73
N GLN A 51 -2.65 -13.18 1.95
CA GLN A 51 -1.45 -13.78 2.53
C GLN A 51 -0.85 -14.81 1.57
N GLY A 52 0.46 -14.73 1.38
CA GLY A 52 1.18 -15.64 0.50
C GLY A 52 1.06 -15.33 -0.99
N LYS A 53 0.19 -14.40 -1.37
CA LYS A 53 -0.02 -14.04 -2.78
C LYS A 53 0.44 -12.63 -3.10
N ALA A 54 0.20 -11.70 -2.20
CA ALA A 54 0.61 -10.32 -2.34
C ALA A 54 1.00 -9.80 -0.98
N LYS A 55 1.88 -8.80 -0.97
CA LYS A 55 2.38 -8.18 0.25
C LYS A 55 1.69 -6.84 0.41
N ILE A 56 1.17 -6.57 1.59
CA ILE A 56 0.49 -5.30 1.87
C ILE A 56 1.29 -4.59 2.96
N VAL A 57 1.73 -3.39 2.68
CA VAL A 57 2.57 -2.62 3.59
C VAL A 57 2.04 -1.21 3.74
N LYS A 58 2.46 -0.54 4.80
CA LYS A 58 2.03 0.80 5.14
C LYS A 58 3.26 1.70 5.28
N LEU A 59 3.17 2.92 4.79
CA LEU A 59 4.25 3.88 4.88
C LEU A 59 3.71 5.21 5.38
N ASN A 60 4.33 5.75 6.44
CA ASN A 60 3.96 7.04 7.01
C ASN A 60 4.69 8.13 6.23
N VAL A 61 3.93 8.98 5.54
CA VAL A 61 4.52 10.00 4.66
C VAL A 61 5.25 11.10 5.43
N ASP A 62 4.85 11.35 6.68
CA ASP A 62 5.49 12.38 7.49
C ASP A 62 6.91 12.01 7.87
N GLU A 63 7.18 10.72 8.03
CA GLU A 63 8.48 10.21 8.44
C GLU A 63 9.32 9.69 7.28
N ASN A 64 8.74 9.59 6.09
CA ASN A 64 9.38 8.96 4.94
C ASN A 64 9.19 9.79 3.68
N ILE A 65 9.78 10.97 3.69
CA ILE A 65 9.61 11.98 2.64
C ILE A 65 10.20 11.50 1.31
N ASN A 66 11.30 10.75 1.35
CA ASN A 66 11.98 10.33 0.11
C ASN A 66 11.12 9.41 -0.73
N SER A 67 10.57 8.37 -0.12
CA SER A 67 9.71 7.42 -0.86
C SER A 67 8.46 8.12 -1.38
N SER A 68 7.82 8.92 -0.53
CA SER A 68 6.61 9.66 -0.92
C SER A 68 6.88 10.61 -2.08
N SER A 69 7.99 11.34 -2.01
CA SER A 69 8.37 12.30 -3.05
C SER A 69 8.75 11.60 -4.34
N ASN A 70 9.50 10.50 -4.25
CA ASN A 70 9.96 9.75 -5.43
C ASN A 70 8.78 9.24 -6.27
N TYR A 71 7.66 8.93 -5.64
CA TYR A 71 6.48 8.43 -6.34
C TYR A 71 5.39 9.48 -6.47
N GLY A 72 5.70 10.74 -6.17
CA GLY A 72 4.79 11.85 -6.39
C GLY A 72 3.50 11.75 -5.58
N VAL A 73 3.59 11.23 -4.34
CA VAL A 73 2.43 11.12 -3.46
C VAL A 73 2.14 12.50 -2.88
N LYS A 74 0.99 13.08 -3.25
CA LYS A 74 0.61 14.42 -2.82
C LYS A 74 -0.64 14.41 -1.95
N GLY A 75 -1.57 13.53 -2.23
CA GLY A 75 -2.77 13.36 -1.40
C GLY A 75 -2.72 12.03 -0.68
N ILE A 76 -3.35 11.93 0.47
CA ILE A 76 -3.40 10.70 1.25
C ILE A 76 -4.84 10.40 1.68
N PRO A 77 -5.19 9.10 1.77
CA PRO A 77 -4.34 7.96 1.45
C PRO A 77 -4.10 7.82 -0.05
N THR A 78 -2.95 7.31 -0.41
CA THR A 78 -2.66 6.88 -1.77
C THR A 78 -2.21 5.43 -1.70
N LEU A 79 -2.85 4.58 -2.48
CA LEU A 79 -2.48 3.17 -2.59
C LEU A 79 -1.76 2.98 -3.92
N ILE A 80 -0.53 2.48 -3.87
CA ILE A 80 0.24 2.18 -5.07
C ILE A 80 0.58 0.70 -5.08
N LEU A 81 0.24 0.02 -6.16
CA LEU A 81 0.59 -1.38 -6.36
C LEU A 81 1.87 -1.45 -7.17
N PHE A 82 2.88 -2.10 -6.61
CA PHE A 82 4.16 -2.32 -7.27
C PHE A 82 4.27 -3.76 -7.74
N ARG A 83 4.83 -3.93 -8.92
CA ARG A 83 5.09 -5.25 -9.46
C ARG A 83 6.42 -5.22 -10.20
N TYR A 84 7.33 -6.14 -9.83
CA TYR A 84 8.65 -6.24 -10.40
C TYR A 84 9.41 -4.92 -10.31
N GLY A 85 9.28 -4.24 -9.18
CA GLY A 85 9.98 -2.98 -8.90
C GLY A 85 9.39 -1.75 -9.57
N LYS A 86 8.20 -1.85 -10.19
CA LYS A 86 7.59 -0.74 -10.91
C LYS A 86 6.17 -0.51 -10.44
N GLU A 87 5.75 0.75 -10.48
CA GLU A 87 4.37 1.11 -10.18
C GLU A 87 3.46 0.54 -11.28
N ALA A 88 2.50 -0.31 -10.87
CA ALA A 88 1.55 -0.92 -11.80
C ALA A 88 0.23 -0.17 -11.82
N GLU A 89 -0.30 0.21 -10.65
CA GLU A 89 -1.54 0.96 -10.54
C GLU A 89 -1.50 1.82 -9.29
N ARG A 90 -2.30 2.89 -9.28
CA ARG A 90 -2.47 3.69 -8.07
C ARG A 90 -3.90 4.18 -7.96
N VAL A 91 -4.34 4.41 -6.73
CA VAL A 91 -5.60 5.08 -6.45
C VAL A 91 -5.36 6.10 -5.33
N VAL A 92 -5.87 7.31 -5.52
CA VAL A 92 -5.76 8.39 -4.55
C VAL A 92 -7.10 8.54 -3.84
N GLY A 93 -7.06 8.60 -2.52
CA GLY A 93 -8.27 8.68 -1.70
C GLY A 93 -8.87 7.32 -1.44
N VAL A 94 -10.03 7.31 -0.79
CA VAL A 94 -10.74 6.08 -0.44
C VAL A 94 -11.71 5.74 -1.56
N PRO A 95 -11.48 4.63 -2.28
CA PRO A 95 -12.40 4.28 -3.37
C PRO A 95 -13.72 3.76 -2.83
N SER A 96 -14.80 3.93 -3.62
CA SER A 96 -16.07 3.29 -3.31
C SER A 96 -15.90 1.78 -3.32
N ASN A 97 -16.57 1.09 -2.39
CA ASN A 97 -16.41 -0.36 -2.25
C ASN A 97 -14.93 -0.72 -2.17
N ALA A 98 -14.23 -0.10 -1.23
CA ALA A 98 -12.76 -0.17 -1.16
C ALA A 98 -12.24 -1.60 -1.14
N HIS A 99 -12.89 -2.50 -0.39
CA HIS A 99 -12.43 -3.89 -0.29
C HIS A 99 -12.46 -4.56 -1.67
N ASP A 100 -13.58 -4.42 -2.38
CA ASP A 100 -13.71 -5.01 -3.72
C ASP A 100 -12.78 -4.35 -4.72
N PHE A 101 -12.68 -3.02 -4.67
CA PHE A 101 -11.80 -2.27 -5.56
C PHE A 101 -10.35 -2.73 -5.43
N ILE A 102 -9.86 -2.80 -4.20
CA ILE A 102 -8.47 -3.19 -3.94
C ILE A 102 -8.24 -4.65 -4.32
N SER A 103 -9.21 -5.53 -3.99
CA SER A 103 -9.11 -6.95 -4.34
C SER A 103 -9.02 -7.14 -5.85
N GLN A 104 -9.85 -6.45 -6.60
CA GLN A 104 -9.83 -6.55 -8.07
C GLN A 104 -8.52 -6.03 -8.64
N MET A 105 -8.00 -4.94 -8.07
CA MET A 105 -6.72 -4.38 -8.48
C MET A 105 -5.60 -5.40 -8.27
N LEU A 106 -5.58 -6.06 -7.11
CA LEU A 106 -4.59 -7.09 -6.81
C LEU A 106 -4.74 -8.28 -7.74
N ASP A 107 -5.98 -8.74 -7.96
CA ASP A 107 -6.24 -9.93 -8.79
C ASP A 107 -5.70 -9.77 -10.21
N LYS A 108 -5.73 -8.55 -10.76
CA LYS A 108 -5.22 -8.30 -12.10
C LYS A 108 -3.71 -8.48 -12.20
N HIS A 109 -3.00 -8.40 -11.09
CA HIS A 109 -1.54 -8.39 -11.06
C HIS A 109 -0.92 -9.57 -10.34
N LEU A 110 -1.72 -10.56 -9.95
CA LEU A 110 -1.18 -11.80 -9.40
C LEU A 110 -0.56 -12.64 -10.50
N PRO A 111 0.50 -13.41 -10.18
CA PRO A 111 1.12 -14.31 -11.15
C PRO A 111 0.17 -15.39 -11.64
#